data_aa260ca253e31b14ea3606d8a600787d
#
_entry.id   aa260ca253e31b14ea3606d8a600787d
#
_cell.length_a   1.000
_cell.length_b   1.000
_cell.length_c   1.000
_cell.angle_alpha   90.00
_cell.angle_beta   90.00
_cell.angle_gamma   90.00
#
_symmetry.space_group_name_H-M   'P 1'
#
loop_
_entity.id
_entity.type
_entity.pdbx_description
1 polymer ?
#
loop_
_entity_poly.entity_id
_entity_poly.type
_entity_poly.pdbx_seq_one_letter_code
_entity_poly.pdbx_strand_id
1 'polypeptide(L)'
;MFVKIYQYHIQHDRVDEYLAIQEKVSKIYGKYLDFHTMYLNSKNDATKWIEITRYKDEGEYQKSLHFINQDQEIQDLFEEFQSLLLNDKNEISEEDFNFTFSMKSSKIKGEDSF
;
A
#
# COMPACT_ATOMS: atom_id res chain seq x y z
N MET A 1 -1.94 -16.09 -4.98
CA MET A 1 -2.16 -14.71 -4.51
C MET A 1 -0.83 -14.07 -4.19
N PHE A 2 -0.63 -12.85 -4.60
CA PHE A 2 0.63 -12.13 -4.53
C PHE A 2 0.50 -10.98 -3.54
N VAL A 3 1.47 -10.80 -2.66
CA VAL A 3 1.42 -9.79 -1.60
C VAL A 3 2.67 -8.92 -1.65
N LYS A 4 2.48 -7.60 -1.61
CA LYS A 4 3.58 -6.64 -1.48
C LYS A 4 3.46 -5.95 -0.12
N ILE A 5 4.60 -5.84 0.56
CA ILE A 5 4.67 -5.14 1.84
C ILE A 5 5.66 -3.99 1.71
N TYR A 6 5.19 -2.78 2.00
CA TYR A 6 6.02 -1.58 2.05
C TYR A 6 6.13 -1.11 3.48
N GLN A 7 7.28 -0.56 3.82
CA GLN A 7 7.50 0.10 5.11
C GLN A 7 8.17 1.44 4.87
N TYR A 8 7.67 2.48 5.53
CA TYR A 8 8.20 3.83 5.38
C TYR A 8 7.81 4.69 6.59
N HIS A 9 8.38 5.88 6.66
CA HIS A 9 8.10 6.85 7.73
C HIS A 9 7.53 8.12 7.15
N ILE A 10 6.36 8.52 7.65
CA ILE A 10 5.64 9.72 7.22
C ILE A 10 5.75 10.78 8.32
N GLN A 11 5.92 12.04 7.95
CA GLN A 11 5.89 13.15 8.88
C GLN A 11 4.56 13.11 9.64
N HIS A 12 4.62 13.13 10.98
CA HIS A 12 3.44 12.86 11.80
C HIS A 12 2.35 13.93 11.68
N ASP A 13 2.69 15.14 11.25
CA ASP A 13 1.74 16.24 11.04
C ASP A 13 1.18 16.28 9.62
N ARG A 14 1.53 15.32 8.77
CA ARG A 14 1.07 15.24 7.38
C ARG A 14 0.32 13.96 7.05
N VAL A 15 -0.21 13.30 8.08
CA VAL A 15 -0.92 12.02 7.90
C VAL A 15 -2.20 12.18 7.08
N ASP A 16 -2.91 13.29 7.25
CA ASP A 16 -4.14 13.53 6.47
C ASP A 16 -3.84 13.62 4.97
N GLU A 17 -2.74 14.27 4.59
CA GLU A 17 -2.30 14.33 3.20
C GLU A 17 -1.92 12.94 2.69
N TYR A 18 -1.21 12.18 3.53
CA TYR A 18 -0.82 10.81 3.21
C TYR A 18 -2.04 9.93 2.91
N LEU A 19 -3.04 9.96 3.77
CA LEU A 19 -4.24 9.14 3.56
C LEU A 19 -5.02 9.58 2.32
N ALA A 20 -5.07 10.89 2.04
CA ALA A 20 -5.71 11.40 0.84
C ALA A 20 -5.01 10.93 -0.44
N ILE A 21 -3.68 10.91 -0.43
CA ILE A 21 -2.89 10.40 -1.56
C ILE A 21 -3.17 8.92 -1.77
N GLN A 22 -3.19 8.12 -0.71
CA GLN A 22 -3.45 6.69 -0.81
C GLN A 22 -4.84 6.41 -1.40
N GLU A 23 -5.83 7.20 -1.03
CA GLU A 23 -7.17 7.06 -1.60
C GLU A 23 -7.17 7.32 -3.11
N LYS A 24 -6.47 8.37 -3.55
CA LYS A 24 -6.37 8.69 -4.99
C LYS A 24 -5.63 7.61 -5.76
N VAL A 25 -4.53 7.12 -5.21
CA VAL A 25 -3.76 6.02 -5.82
C VAL A 25 -4.61 4.78 -5.96
N SER A 26 -5.37 4.44 -4.92
CA SER A 26 -6.24 3.27 -4.93
C SER A 26 -7.29 3.34 -6.03
N LYS A 27 -7.85 4.52 -6.29
CA LYS A 27 -8.83 4.70 -7.36
C LYS A 27 -8.23 4.45 -8.73
N ILE A 28 -6.99 4.87 -8.95
CA ILE A 28 -6.32 4.65 -10.23
C ILE A 28 -5.98 3.17 -10.41
N TYR A 29 -5.38 2.55 -9.39
CA TYR A 29 -5.06 1.12 -9.44
C TYR A 29 -6.32 0.27 -9.63
N GLY A 30 -7.42 0.66 -9.00
CA GLY A 30 -8.69 -0.07 -9.09
C GLY A 30 -9.32 -0.09 -10.47
N LYS A 31 -8.86 0.77 -11.38
CA LYS A 31 -9.31 0.72 -12.78
C LYS A 31 -8.74 -0.48 -13.52
N TYR A 32 -7.63 -1.03 -13.04
CA TYR A 32 -6.87 -2.07 -13.74
C TYR A 32 -6.77 -3.37 -12.97
N LEU A 33 -6.90 -3.32 -11.63
CA LEU A 33 -6.57 -4.44 -10.75
C LEU A 33 -7.60 -4.64 -9.67
N ASP A 34 -7.80 -5.91 -9.30
CA ASP A 34 -8.45 -6.28 -8.04
C ASP A 34 -7.35 -6.36 -6.98
N PHE A 35 -7.51 -5.61 -5.91
CA PHE A 35 -6.54 -5.62 -4.81
C PHE A 35 -7.21 -5.28 -3.49
N HIS A 36 -6.51 -5.61 -2.42
CA HIS A 36 -6.90 -5.22 -1.08
C HIS A 36 -5.68 -4.70 -0.35
N THR A 37 -5.76 -3.48 0.19
CA THR A 37 -4.65 -2.87 0.92
C THR A 37 -5.05 -2.61 2.36
N MET A 38 -4.11 -2.89 3.25
CA MET A 38 -4.24 -2.62 4.66
C MET A 38 -3.08 -1.71 5.09
N TYR A 39 -3.40 -0.66 5.85
CA TYR A 39 -2.40 0.28 6.34
C TYR A 39 -2.29 0.15 7.85
N LEU A 40 -1.07 -0.01 8.35
CA LEU A 40 -0.80 -0.15 9.77
C LEU A 40 0.13 0.97 10.23
N ASN A 41 -0.22 1.59 11.34
CA ASN A 41 0.62 2.61 11.97
C ASN A 41 1.22 2.02 13.25
N SER A 42 2.51 2.19 13.46
CA SER A 42 3.17 1.62 14.62
C SER A 42 2.68 2.25 15.93
N LYS A 43 2.44 1.41 16.93
CA LYS A 43 2.06 1.89 18.26
C LYS A 43 3.21 2.63 18.95
N ASN A 44 4.45 2.25 18.63
CA ASN A 44 5.65 2.77 19.29
C ASN A 44 6.33 3.89 18.53
N ASP A 45 6.01 4.07 17.26
CA ASP A 45 6.58 5.11 16.40
C ASP A 45 5.49 5.64 15.48
N ALA A 46 4.93 6.79 15.82
CA ALA A 46 3.81 7.38 15.10
C ALA A 46 4.14 7.71 13.64
N THR A 47 5.42 7.79 13.28
CA THR A 47 5.84 8.08 11.90
C THR A 47 5.89 6.83 11.04
N LYS A 48 5.98 5.64 11.65
CA LYS A 48 6.21 4.39 10.93
C LYS A 48 4.90 3.79 10.45
N TRP A 49 4.86 3.48 9.15
CA TRP A 49 3.71 2.88 8.49
C TRP A 49 4.12 1.61 7.76
N ILE A 50 3.22 0.64 7.76
CA ILE A 50 3.34 -0.56 6.94
C ILE A 50 2.11 -0.63 6.05
N GLU A 51 2.35 -0.83 4.77
CA GLU A 51 1.31 -0.97 3.76
C GLU A 51 1.37 -2.40 3.22
N ILE A 52 0.28 -3.14 3.37
CA ILE A 52 0.21 -4.53 2.90
C ILE A 52 -0.86 -4.59 1.83
N THR A 53 -0.46 -4.92 0.60
CA THR A 53 -1.39 -5.05 -0.51
C THR A 53 -1.35 -6.45 -1.07
N ARG A 54 -2.51 -7.09 -1.17
CA ARG A 54 -2.62 -8.37 -1.84
C ARG A 54 -3.30 -8.19 -3.19
N TYR A 55 -2.73 -8.84 -4.19
CA TYR A 55 -3.24 -8.90 -5.55
C TYR A 55 -3.64 -10.32 -5.84
N LYS A 56 -4.66 -10.50 -6.66
CA LYS A 56 -5.15 -11.81 -7.03
C LYS A 56 -4.10 -12.62 -7.77
N ASP A 57 -3.34 -11.96 -8.64
CA ASP A 57 -2.44 -12.61 -9.58
C ASP A 57 -1.25 -11.71 -9.89
N GLU A 58 -0.03 -12.23 -9.74
CA GLU A 58 1.18 -11.45 -10.01
C GLU A 58 1.31 -11.07 -11.49
N GLY A 59 0.93 -11.96 -12.39
CA GLY A 59 0.98 -11.69 -13.83
C GLY A 59 0.08 -10.52 -14.21
N GLU A 60 -1.13 -10.46 -13.66
CA GLU A 60 -2.04 -9.34 -13.88
C GLU A 60 -1.47 -8.05 -13.30
N TYR A 61 -0.85 -8.13 -12.13
CA TYR A 61 -0.18 -6.98 -11.53
C TYR A 61 0.91 -6.42 -12.44
N GLN A 62 1.79 -7.28 -12.97
CA GLN A 62 2.89 -6.86 -13.83
C GLN A 62 2.39 -6.23 -15.13
N LYS A 63 1.37 -6.82 -15.74
CA LYS A 63 0.78 -6.27 -16.96
C LYS A 63 0.15 -4.90 -16.71
N SER A 64 -0.63 -4.78 -15.64
CA SER A 64 -1.34 -3.55 -15.31
C SER A 64 -0.38 -2.44 -14.91
N LEU A 65 0.72 -2.79 -14.25
CA LEU A 65 1.71 -1.82 -13.82
C LEU A 65 2.29 -1.03 -15.00
N HIS A 66 2.44 -1.67 -16.15
CA HIS A 66 2.91 -1.00 -17.37
C HIS A 66 1.99 0.17 -17.74
N PHE A 67 0.67 -0.01 -17.67
CA PHE A 67 -0.30 1.04 -17.97
C PHE A 67 -0.39 2.06 -16.84
N ILE A 68 -0.37 1.60 -15.60
CA ILE A 68 -0.47 2.47 -14.43
C ILE A 68 0.71 3.44 -14.40
N ASN A 69 1.92 2.97 -14.67
CA ASN A 69 3.12 3.80 -14.64
C ASN A 69 3.17 4.85 -15.75
N GLN A 70 2.33 4.73 -16.76
CA GLN A 70 2.20 5.74 -17.83
C GLN A 70 1.21 6.84 -17.45
N ASP A 71 0.47 6.68 -16.38
CA ASP A 71 -0.50 7.65 -15.91
C ASP A 71 0.23 8.81 -15.23
N GLN A 72 0.07 10.02 -15.77
CA GLN A 72 0.74 11.20 -15.23
C GLN A 72 0.30 11.50 -13.79
N GLU A 73 -0.96 11.24 -13.47
CA GLU A 73 -1.47 11.46 -12.12
C GLU A 73 -0.78 10.55 -11.11
N ILE A 74 -0.47 9.30 -11.48
CA ILE A 74 0.28 8.39 -10.61
C ILE A 74 1.68 8.93 -10.35
N GLN A 75 2.35 9.46 -11.35
CA GLN A 75 3.69 10.03 -11.20
C GLN A 75 3.65 11.24 -10.26
N ASP A 76 2.67 12.11 -10.43
CA ASP A 76 2.49 13.29 -9.58
C ASP A 76 2.18 12.90 -8.13
N LEU A 77 1.32 11.91 -7.93
CA LEU A 77 0.99 11.40 -6.60
C LEU A 77 2.19 10.77 -5.91
N PHE A 78 3.03 10.09 -6.68
CA PHE A 78 4.25 9.48 -6.16
C PHE A 78 5.24 10.55 -5.68
N GLU A 79 5.38 11.63 -6.42
CA GLU A 79 6.22 12.77 -6.01
C GLU A 79 5.68 13.42 -4.74
N GLU A 80 4.36 13.62 -4.66
CA GLU A 80 3.74 14.14 -3.44
C GLU A 80 4.00 13.22 -2.26
N PHE A 81 3.83 11.92 -2.46
CA PHE A 81 4.09 10.93 -1.42
C PHE A 81 5.52 11.07 -0.88
N GLN A 82 6.49 11.14 -1.78
CA GLN A 82 7.89 11.28 -1.38
C GLN A 82 8.15 12.53 -0.54
N SER A 83 7.43 13.62 -0.80
CA SER A 83 7.56 14.86 -0.04
C SER A 83 7.04 14.73 1.39
N LEU A 84 6.26 13.70 1.69
CA LEU A 84 5.70 13.46 3.01
C LEU A 84 6.60 12.60 3.90
N LEU A 85 7.63 11.98 3.34
CA LEU A 85 8.54 11.12 4.09
C LEU A 85 9.36 11.96 5.08
N LEU A 86 9.79 11.33 6.18
CA LEU A 86 10.71 11.97 7.11
C LEU A 86 12.03 12.25 6.40
N ASN A 87 12.63 13.42 6.68
CA ASN A 87 13.88 13.84 6.03
C ASN A 87 15.07 12.94 6.37
N ASP A 88 15.12 12.44 7.59
CA ASP A 88 16.23 11.60 8.07
C ASP A 88 15.91 10.11 7.98
N LYS A 89 14.70 9.73 7.62
CA LYS A 89 14.24 8.34 7.42
C LYS A 89 13.35 8.28 6.19
N ASN A 90 13.94 8.55 5.03
CA ASN A 90 13.18 8.67 3.79
C ASN A 90 13.24 7.41 2.92
N GLU A 91 13.76 6.31 3.45
CA GLU A 91 13.82 5.06 2.71
C GLU A 91 12.46 4.36 2.72
N ILE A 92 12.14 3.75 1.57
CA ILE A 92 10.96 2.90 1.42
C ILE A 92 11.48 1.48 1.26
N SER A 93 11.14 0.59 2.20
CA SER A 93 11.45 -0.82 2.01
C SER A 93 10.26 -1.50 1.33
N GLU A 94 10.59 -2.46 0.48
CA GLU A 94 9.60 -3.20 -0.30
C GLU A 94 9.98 -4.66 -0.31
N GLU A 95 9.01 -5.53 -0.05
CA GLU A 95 9.24 -6.96 -0.11
C GLU A 95 8.01 -7.65 -0.71
N ASP A 96 8.27 -8.65 -1.57
CA ASP A 96 7.22 -9.40 -2.25
C ASP A 96 7.09 -10.79 -1.61
N PHE A 97 5.84 -11.24 -1.47
CA PHE A 97 5.53 -12.53 -0.86
C PHE A 97 4.52 -13.30 -1.70
N ASN A 98 4.61 -14.62 -1.65
CA ASN A 98 3.54 -15.48 -2.12
C ASN A 98 2.64 -15.82 -0.95
N PHE A 99 1.35 -15.57 -1.10
CA PHE A 99 0.39 -15.99 -0.09
C PHE A 99 0.31 -17.53 -0.08
N THR A 100 0.38 -18.13 1.10
CA THR A 100 0.30 -19.58 1.21
C THR A 100 -1.03 -20.03 1.81
N PHE A 101 -1.35 -19.56 3.01
CA PHE A 101 -2.63 -19.91 3.64
C PHE A 101 -2.91 -18.94 4.80
N SER A 102 -4.17 -18.91 5.22
CA SER A 102 -4.57 -18.15 6.41
C SER A 102 -5.43 -19.03 7.31
N MET A 103 -5.43 -18.69 8.58
CA MET A 103 -6.28 -19.36 9.58
C MET A 103 -6.97 -18.27 10.41
N LYS A 104 -8.22 -18.52 10.74
CA LYS A 104 -8.92 -17.64 11.66
C LYS A 104 -9.69 -18.48 12.68
N SER A 105 -9.86 -17.94 13.88
CA SER A 105 -10.65 -18.62 14.91
C SER A 105 -12.13 -18.53 14.57
N SER A 106 -12.92 -19.45 15.13
CA SER A 106 -14.37 -19.43 14.95
C SER A 106 -15.04 -18.23 15.59
N LYS A 107 -14.32 -17.47 16.42
CA LYS A 107 -14.83 -16.26 17.07
C LYS A 107 -14.78 -15.04 16.18
N ILE A 108 -13.96 -15.05 15.14
CA ILE A 108 -13.90 -13.97 14.16
C ILE A 108 -15.02 -14.20 13.15
N LYS A 109 -16.01 -13.30 13.14
CA LYS A 109 -17.16 -13.40 12.27
C LYS A 109 -17.14 -12.29 11.24
N GLY A 110 -17.88 -12.49 10.15
CA GLY A 110 -18.01 -11.53 9.12
C GLY A 110 -16.95 -11.69 8.07
N GLU A 111 -16.59 -10.57 7.43
CA GLU A 111 -15.65 -10.59 6.35
C GLU A 111 -14.27 -10.99 6.82
N ASP A 112 -13.60 -11.72 5.97
CA ASP A 112 -12.21 -12.07 6.15
C ASP A 112 -11.35 -10.93 5.60
N SER A 113 -10.63 -10.27 6.44
CA SER A 113 -9.79 -9.15 6.02
C SER A 113 -8.44 -9.60 5.50
N PHE A 114 -7.98 -10.75 5.91
CA PHE A 114 -6.72 -11.33 5.45
C PHE A 114 -6.67 -12.82 5.77
#